data_a9b095dd6809c64ed7a30b5c0653d06c
#
_entry.id   a9b095dd6809c64ed7a30b5c0653d06c
#
_cell.length_a   1.000
_cell.length_b   1.000
_cell.length_c   1.000
_cell.angle_alpha   90.00
_cell.angle_beta   90.00
_cell.angle_gamma   90.00
#
_symmetry.space_group_name_H-M   'P 1'
#
loop_
_entity.id
_entity.type
_entity.pdbx_description
1 polymer ?
#
loop_
_entity_poly.entity_id
_entity_poly.type
_entity_poly.pdbx_seq_one_letter_code
_entity_poly.pdbx_strand_id
1 'polypeptide(L)'
;LKQNQDFKTLSNKDQTELLESNAMVVSLLSVMELYNVTTHSFSWPLTETDYQALRKINIKVVNGRAVFGQVDVSPRVEPELGDDVVKLFKFCDYFAQIGVPKSALYVLAVAVIFSHDCCDIENKVKVEEMRRRYLIILFECLATSEGVLGACKVALKLHNAIHHLN
;
A
#
# COMPACT_ATOMS: atom_id res chain seq x y z
N LEU A 1 7.01 -10.85 1.25
CA LEU A 1 8.33 -10.48 0.73
C LEU A 1 9.39 -11.54 1.00
N LYS A 2 9.54 -12.02 2.24
CA LYS A 2 10.53 -13.07 2.58
C LYS A 2 10.44 -14.33 1.70
N GLN A 3 9.35 -14.54 0.96
CA GLN A 3 9.18 -15.66 0.03
C GLN A 3 9.43 -15.25 -1.44
N ASN A 4 9.60 -13.95 -1.74
CA ASN A 4 9.89 -13.50 -3.10
C ASN A 4 11.34 -13.86 -3.46
N GLN A 5 11.50 -14.72 -4.47
CA GLN A 5 12.82 -15.23 -4.86
C GLN A 5 13.70 -14.13 -5.47
N ASP A 6 13.10 -13.25 -6.29
CA ASP A 6 13.84 -12.14 -6.90
C ASP A 6 14.45 -11.23 -5.82
N PHE A 7 13.67 -10.88 -4.78
CA PHE A 7 14.13 -10.07 -3.67
C PHE A 7 15.29 -10.72 -2.91
N LYS A 8 15.24 -12.04 -2.69
CA LYS A 8 16.33 -12.79 -2.02
C LYS A 8 17.65 -12.81 -2.80
N THR A 9 17.62 -12.54 -4.09
CA THR A 9 18.85 -12.52 -4.91
C THR A 9 19.62 -11.22 -4.83
N LEU A 10 19.06 -10.19 -4.17
CA LEU A 10 19.72 -8.92 -3.92
C LEU A 10 20.68 -9.02 -2.72
N SER A 11 21.66 -8.10 -2.67
CA SER A 11 22.50 -7.94 -1.48
C SER A 11 21.67 -7.55 -0.26
N ASN A 12 22.17 -7.85 0.95
CA ASN A 12 21.49 -7.44 2.18
C ASN A 12 21.33 -5.91 2.25
N LYS A 13 22.31 -5.15 1.74
CA LYS A 13 22.25 -3.69 1.66
C LYS A 13 21.09 -3.27 0.77
N ASP A 14 21.03 -3.76 -0.47
CA ASP A 14 19.95 -3.41 -1.41
C ASP A 14 18.57 -3.80 -0.87
N GLN A 15 18.46 -4.98 -0.21
CA GLN A 15 17.20 -5.38 0.43
C GLN A 15 16.75 -4.40 1.50
N THR A 16 17.69 -3.96 2.35
CA THR A 16 17.39 -3.02 3.45
C THR A 16 16.98 -1.66 2.89
N GLU A 17 17.76 -1.10 1.99
CA GLU A 17 17.48 0.19 1.35
C GLU A 17 16.10 0.24 0.68
N LEU A 18 15.78 -0.81 -0.11
CA LEU A 18 14.48 -0.90 -0.78
C LEU A 18 13.31 -1.03 0.20
N LEU A 19 13.49 -1.78 1.29
CA LEU A 19 12.45 -1.93 2.30
C LEU A 19 12.22 -0.63 3.08
N GLU A 20 13.30 0.01 3.54
CA GLU A 20 13.20 1.23 4.33
C GLU A 20 12.56 2.37 3.52
N SER A 21 13.01 2.57 2.29
CA SER A 21 12.51 3.62 1.42
C SER A 21 11.05 3.43 0.99
N ASN A 22 10.57 2.19 0.87
CA ASN A 22 9.24 1.90 0.36
C ASN A 22 8.27 1.35 1.44
N ALA A 23 8.72 1.20 2.69
CA ALA A 23 7.95 0.56 3.76
C ALA A 23 6.56 1.18 3.97
N MET A 24 6.45 2.49 3.96
CA MET A 24 5.20 3.21 4.17
C MET A 24 4.18 2.89 3.07
N VAL A 25 4.58 3.05 1.80
CA VAL A 25 3.69 2.82 0.65
C VAL A 25 3.25 1.36 0.58
N VAL A 26 4.18 0.43 0.77
CA VAL A 26 3.89 -1.02 0.76
C VAL A 26 2.96 -1.41 1.90
N SER A 27 3.18 -0.88 3.10
CA SER A 27 2.31 -1.12 4.25
C SER A 27 0.89 -0.60 3.97
N LEU A 28 0.79 0.59 3.40
CA LEU A 28 -0.49 1.18 3.03
C LEU A 28 -1.22 0.34 1.97
N LEU A 29 -0.53 -0.04 0.89
CA LEU A 29 -1.11 -0.91 -0.15
C LEU A 29 -1.60 -2.24 0.40
N SER A 30 -0.89 -2.81 1.38
CA SER A 30 -1.27 -4.10 1.98
C SER A 30 -2.55 -4.02 2.82
N VAL A 31 -2.94 -2.84 3.30
CA VAL A 31 -4.16 -2.64 4.10
C VAL A 31 -5.30 -1.99 3.31
N MET A 32 -5.08 -1.62 2.05
CA MET A 32 -6.11 -1.00 1.20
C MET A 32 -7.35 -1.89 1.00
N GLU A 33 -7.21 -3.21 1.06
CA GLU A 33 -8.37 -4.12 1.02
C GLU A 33 -9.34 -3.95 2.19
N LEU A 34 -8.88 -3.36 3.29
CA LEU A 34 -9.64 -3.13 4.51
C LEU A 34 -10.27 -1.73 4.54
N TYR A 35 -9.95 -0.90 3.55
CA TYR A 35 -10.46 0.46 3.45
C TYR A 35 -11.86 0.50 2.83
N ASN A 36 -12.75 1.25 3.46
CA ASN A 36 -14.10 1.50 2.97
C ASN A 36 -14.24 2.98 2.61
N VAL A 37 -14.38 3.28 1.31
CA VAL A 37 -14.50 4.63 0.78
C VAL A 37 -15.77 5.34 1.21
N THR A 38 -16.86 4.60 1.48
CA THR A 38 -18.14 5.20 1.90
C THR A 38 -18.08 5.73 3.33
N THR A 39 -17.35 5.03 4.20
CA THR A 39 -17.22 5.40 5.62
C THR A 39 -15.88 6.08 5.93
N HIS A 40 -15.02 6.27 4.93
CA HIS A 40 -13.67 6.82 5.07
C HIS A 40 -12.91 6.17 6.23
N SER A 41 -12.92 4.84 6.28
CA SER A 41 -12.35 4.10 7.41
C SER A 41 -11.79 2.75 7.03
N PHE A 42 -10.79 2.32 7.79
CA PHE A 42 -10.28 0.95 7.76
C PHE A 42 -11.08 0.07 8.70
N SER A 43 -11.30 -1.19 8.31
CA SER A 43 -12.06 -2.15 9.10
C SER A 43 -11.34 -3.49 9.18
N TRP A 44 -10.76 -3.82 10.33
CA TRP A 44 -10.07 -5.08 10.61
C TRP A 44 -10.98 -6.11 11.26
N PRO A 45 -11.01 -7.35 10.77
CA PRO A 45 -11.61 -8.46 11.53
C PRO A 45 -10.80 -8.67 12.82
N LEU A 46 -11.49 -8.83 13.94
CA LEU A 46 -10.87 -9.08 15.23
C LEU A 46 -10.90 -10.57 15.57
N THR A 47 -9.77 -11.08 16.05
CA THR A 47 -9.74 -12.31 16.81
C THR A 47 -10.15 -12.04 18.27
N GLU A 48 -10.50 -13.08 19.03
CA GLU A 48 -10.82 -12.92 20.47
C GLU A 48 -9.67 -12.30 21.25
N THR A 49 -8.43 -12.67 20.91
CA THR A 49 -7.23 -12.10 21.53
C THR A 49 -7.07 -10.61 21.23
N ASP A 50 -7.33 -10.19 19.98
CA ASP A 50 -7.28 -8.79 19.58
C ASP A 50 -8.33 -7.97 20.30
N TYR A 51 -9.54 -8.51 20.46
CA TYR A 51 -10.64 -7.83 21.16
C TYR A 51 -10.27 -7.48 22.60
N GLN A 52 -9.64 -8.41 23.33
CA GLN A 52 -9.19 -8.16 24.70
C GLN A 52 -8.08 -7.10 24.79
N ALA A 53 -7.17 -7.08 23.82
CA ALA A 53 -6.11 -6.07 23.75
C ALA A 53 -6.66 -4.68 23.40
N LEU A 54 -7.57 -4.60 22.43
CA LEU A 54 -8.13 -3.35 21.92
C LEU A 54 -9.11 -2.66 22.87
N ARG A 55 -9.76 -3.40 23.78
CA ARG A 55 -10.60 -2.81 24.87
C ARG A 55 -9.86 -1.76 25.69
N LYS A 56 -8.53 -1.91 25.82
CA LYS A 56 -7.71 -0.99 26.62
C LYS A 56 -7.44 0.34 25.93
N ILE A 57 -7.58 0.42 24.61
CA ILE A 57 -7.21 1.61 23.81
C ILE A 57 -8.41 2.30 23.16
N ASN A 58 -9.62 2.02 23.64
CA ASN A 58 -10.86 2.69 23.26
C ASN A 58 -11.08 2.78 21.72
N ILE A 59 -10.85 1.67 21.01
CA ILE A 59 -11.09 1.57 19.56
C ILE A 59 -12.56 1.20 19.34
N LYS A 60 -13.17 1.84 18.34
CA LYS A 60 -14.53 1.55 17.93
C LYS A 60 -14.62 0.14 17.33
N VAL A 61 -15.48 -0.69 17.90
CA VAL A 61 -15.76 -2.04 17.40
C VAL A 61 -17.18 -2.12 16.88
N VAL A 62 -17.33 -2.53 15.62
CA VAL A 62 -18.62 -2.68 14.96
C VAL A 62 -18.68 -4.08 14.34
N ASN A 63 -19.70 -4.88 14.71
CA ASN A 63 -19.90 -6.23 14.18
C ASN A 63 -18.63 -7.11 14.23
N GLY A 64 -17.92 -7.11 15.36
CA GLY A 64 -16.69 -7.89 15.53
C GLY A 64 -15.47 -7.39 14.74
N ARG A 65 -15.50 -6.16 14.27
CA ARG A 65 -14.41 -5.54 13.52
C ARG A 65 -13.97 -4.25 14.22
N ALA A 66 -12.66 -4.04 14.31
CA ALA A 66 -12.11 -2.75 14.71
C ALA A 66 -12.24 -1.76 13.54
N VAL A 67 -12.74 -0.58 13.81
CA VAL A 67 -12.97 0.46 12.80
C VAL A 67 -12.14 1.71 13.14
N PHE A 68 -11.36 2.16 12.17
CA PHE A 68 -10.49 3.34 12.29
C PHE A 68 -10.81 4.31 11.17
N GLY A 69 -11.44 5.40 11.49
CA GLY A 69 -11.65 6.53 10.58
C GLY A 69 -10.67 7.66 10.82
N GLN A 70 -10.57 8.59 9.89
CA GLN A 70 -9.77 9.80 10.02
C GLN A 70 -10.12 10.57 11.32
N VAL A 71 -11.41 10.67 11.63
CA VAL A 71 -11.91 11.37 12.83
C VAL A 71 -11.49 10.67 14.12
N ASP A 72 -11.33 9.34 14.09
CA ASP A 72 -10.92 8.55 15.26
C ASP A 72 -9.40 8.63 15.50
N VAL A 73 -8.63 8.85 14.44
CA VAL A 73 -7.15 8.84 14.47
C VAL A 73 -6.60 10.24 14.72
N SER A 74 -7.11 11.27 14.06
CA SER A 74 -6.60 12.64 14.14
C SER A 74 -6.43 13.19 15.56
N PRO A 75 -7.35 12.97 16.53
CA PRO A 75 -7.19 13.44 17.90
C PRO A 75 -6.10 12.72 18.71
N ARG A 76 -5.60 11.58 18.19
CA ARG A 76 -4.62 10.72 18.88
C ARG A 76 -3.21 10.90 18.35
N VAL A 77 -3.08 11.65 17.29
CA VAL A 77 -1.80 11.96 16.65
C VAL A 77 -1.35 13.32 17.12
N GLU A 78 -0.07 13.50 17.34
CA GLU A 78 0.51 14.80 17.65
C GLU A 78 0.10 15.84 16.59
N PRO A 79 -0.14 17.10 16.95
CA PRO A 79 -0.61 18.14 16.03
C PRO A 79 0.23 18.25 14.76
N GLU A 80 1.54 17.99 14.89
CA GLU A 80 2.52 18.02 13.79
C GLU A 80 2.29 16.93 12.73
N LEU A 81 1.71 15.79 13.14
CA LEU A 81 1.39 14.67 12.24
C LEU A 81 -0.07 14.71 11.73
N GLY A 82 -0.88 15.65 12.21
CA GLY A 82 -2.30 15.74 11.85
C GLY A 82 -2.52 15.91 10.35
N ASP A 83 -1.70 16.74 9.70
CA ASP A 83 -1.77 16.97 8.25
C ASP A 83 -1.40 15.71 7.45
N ASP A 84 -0.47 14.91 7.93
CA ASP A 84 -0.05 13.67 7.27
C ASP A 84 -1.13 12.60 7.37
N VAL A 85 -1.86 12.54 8.48
CA VAL A 85 -3.05 11.68 8.61
C VAL A 85 -4.12 12.08 7.59
N VAL A 86 -4.37 13.38 7.43
CA VAL A 86 -5.33 13.89 6.43
C VAL A 86 -4.88 13.52 5.02
N LYS A 87 -3.61 13.70 4.68
CA LYS A 87 -3.04 13.31 3.37
C LYS A 87 -3.19 11.80 3.13
N LEU A 88 -2.91 11.00 4.16
CA LEU A 88 -3.04 9.54 4.09
C LEU A 88 -4.48 9.11 3.73
N PHE A 89 -5.50 9.64 4.42
CA PHE A 89 -6.89 9.30 4.13
C PHE A 89 -7.34 9.82 2.75
N LYS A 90 -6.89 11.00 2.33
CA LYS A 90 -7.13 11.50 0.96
C LYS A 90 -6.53 10.58 -0.09
N PHE A 91 -5.31 10.08 0.15
CA PHE A 91 -4.71 9.07 -0.73
C PHE A 91 -5.55 7.79 -0.78
N CYS A 92 -5.98 7.28 0.39
CA CYS A 92 -6.82 6.08 0.45
C CYS A 92 -8.14 6.26 -0.33
N ASP A 93 -8.79 7.41 -0.20
CA ASP A 93 -10.01 7.73 -0.95
C ASP A 93 -9.75 7.75 -2.46
N TYR A 94 -8.71 8.44 -2.88
CA TYR A 94 -8.33 8.52 -4.28
C TYR A 94 -7.95 7.13 -4.84
N PHE A 95 -7.15 6.37 -4.09
CA PHE A 95 -6.71 5.04 -4.50
C PHE A 95 -7.89 4.06 -4.61
N ALA A 96 -8.81 4.09 -3.66
CA ALA A 96 -10.02 3.25 -3.70
C ALA A 96 -10.91 3.56 -4.91
N GLN A 97 -10.97 4.84 -5.33
CA GLN A 97 -11.70 5.26 -6.53
C GLN A 97 -11.07 4.78 -7.85
N ILE A 98 -9.77 4.48 -7.85
CA ILE A 98 -9.11 3.90 -9.02
C ILE A 98 -9.66 2.50 -9.31
N GLY A 99 -10.11 1.77 -8.28
CA GLY A 99 -10.74 0.46 -8.43
C GLY A 99 -9.75 -0.65 -8.79
N VAL A 100 -8.54 -0.62 -8.22
CA VAL A 100 -7.52 -1.63 -8.50
C VAL A 100 -8.00 -3.01 -8.04
N PRO A 101 -8.00 -4.04 -8.90
CA PRO A 101 -8.36 -5.40 -8.50
C PRO A 101 -7.45 -5.92 -7.39
N LYS A 102 -7.99 -6.70 -6.47
CA LYS A 102 -7.22 -7.29 -5.34
C LYS A 102 -5.97 -8.06 -5.80
N SER A 103 -6.10 -8.84 -6.87
CA SER A 103 -4.98 -9.57 -7.46
C SER A 103 -3.85 -8.64 -7.93
N ALA A 104 -4.18 -7.47 -8.43
CA ALA A 104 -3.22 -6.47 -8.88
C ALA A 104 -2.58 -5.69 -7.72
N LEU A 105 -3.26 -5.55 -6.56
CA LEU A 105 -2.68 -4.87 -5.39
C LEU A 105 -1.39 -5.52 -4.89
N TYR A 106 -1.36 -6.85 -4.82
CA TYR A 106 -0.14 -7.56 -4.41
C TYR A 106 1.02 -7.34 -5.39
N VAL A 107 0.74 -7.43 -6.69
CA VAL A 107 1.75 -7.20 -7.74
C VAL A 107 2.25 -5.77 -7.70
N LEU A 108 1.33 -4.80 -7.50
CA LEU A 108 1.67 -3.39 -7.33
C LEU A 108 2.58 -3.17 -6.13
N ALA A 109 2.26 -3.75 -4.97
CA ALA A 109 3.09 -3.63 -3.78
C ALA A 109 4.51 -4.18 -4.01
N VAL A 110 4.64 -5.30 -4.75
CA VAL A 110 5.96 -5.85 -5.11
C VAL A 110 6.68 -4.93 -6.11
N ALA A 111 5.98 -4.37 -7.11
CA ALA A 111 6.59 -3.43 -8.06
C ALA A 111 7.09 -2.15 -7.36
N VAL A 112 6.35 -1.65 -6.35
CA VAL A 112 6.73 -0.48 -5.54
C VAL A 112 7.99 -0.78 -4.71
N ILE A 113 8.15 -1.99 -4.16
CA ILE A 113 9.36 -2.34 -3.42
C ILE A 113 10.61 -2.18 -4.26
N PHE A 114 10.56 -2.53 -5.54
CA PHE A 114 11.68 -2.35 -6.46
C PHE A 114 11.82 -0.92 -7.02
N SER A 115 11.06 0.06 -6.49
CA SER A 115 11.28 1.48 -6.77
C SER A 115 12.54 1.96 -6.04
N HIS A 116 13.50 2.48 -6.78
CA HIS A 116 14.83 2.81 -6.26
C HIS A 116 15.23 4.28 -6.48
N ASP A 117 14.27 5.12 -6.82
CA ASP A 117 14.53 6.52 -7.20
C ASP A 117 15.20 7.33 -6.08
N CYS A 118 14.96 6.94 -4.80
CA CYS A 118 15.51 7.59 -3.61
C CYS A 118 16.50 6.71 -2.82
N CYS A 119 17.01 5.60 -3.40
CA CYS A 119 17.81 4.60 -2.70
C CYS A 119 19.25 4.56 -3.17
N ASP A 120 20.19 4.29 -2.24
CA ASP A 120 21.59 4.01 -2.55
C ASP A 120 21.79 2.52 -2.87
N ILE A 121 21.33 2.10 -4.04
CA ILE A 121 21.33 0.72 -4.52
C ILE A 121 22.67 0.38 -5.22
N GLU A 122 23.27 -0.76 -4.84
CA GLU A 122 24.52 -1.26 -5.45
C GLU A 122 24.27 -1.80 -6.86
N ASN A 123 23.19 -2.57 -7.06
CA ASN A 123 22.88 -3.17 -8.35
C ASN A 123 21.58 -2.60 -8.96
N LYS A 124 21.64 -1.34 -9.36
CA LYS A 124 20.49 -0.61 -9.96
C LYS A 124 19.92 -1.32 -11.19
N VAL A 125 20.78 -1.88 -12.04
CA VAL A 125 20.34 -2.56 -13.26
C VAL A 125 19.47 -3.77 -12.92
N LYS A 126 19.89 -4.58 -11.96
CA LYS A 126 19.15 -5.77 -11.53
C LYS A 126 17.80 -5.38 -10.87
N VAL A 127 17.80 -4.35 -10.03
CA VAL A 127 16.58 -3.86 -9.38
C VAL A 127 15.59 -3.32 -10.42
N GLU A 128 16.05 -2.55 -11.41
CA GLU A 128 15.20 -2.03 -12.48
C GLU A 128 14.65 -3.15 -13.39
N GLU A 129 15.42 -4.21 -13.66
CA GLU A 129 14.91 -5.38 -14.38
C GLU A 129 13.76 -6.07 -13.62
N MET A 130 13.91 -6.21 -12.29
CA MET A 130 12.86 -6.76 -11.44
C MET A 130 11.63 -5.88 -11.42
N ARG A 131 11.81 -4.57 -11.22
CA ARG A 131 10.72 -3.57 -11.27
C ARG A 131 9.95 -3.67 -12.58
N ARG A 132 10.65 -3.66 -13.71
CA ARG A 132 10.04 -3.78 -15.05
C ARG A 132 9.24 -5.05 -15.21
N ARG A 133 9.76 -6.19 -14.74
CA ARG A 133 9.03 -7.47 -14.76
C ARG A 133 7.71 -7.38 -14.00
N TYR A 134 7.71 -6.87 -12.78
CA TYR A 134 6.50 -6.75 -11.98
C TYR A 134 5.53 -5.70 -12.53
N LEU A 135 6.01 -4.64 -13.17
CA LEU A 135 5.13 -3.69 -13.88
C LEU A 135 4.44 -4.32 -15.10
N ILE A 136 5.13 -5.20 -15.83
CA ILE A 136 4.52 -5.97 -16.94
C ILE A 136 3.43 -6.89 -16.39
N ILE A 137 3.72 -7.67 -15.34
CA ILE A 137 2.73 -8.56 -14.70
C ILE A 137 1.54 -7.75 -14.19
N LEU A 138 1.78 -6.59 -13.56
CA LEU A 138 0.72 -5.69 -13.12
C LEU A 138 -0.17 -5.25 -14.29
N PHE A 139 0.44 -4.84 -15.39
CA PHE A 139 -0.30 -4.43 -16.57
C PHE A 139 -1.13 -5.57 -17.16
N GLU A 140 -0.59 -6.78 -17.23
CA GLU A 140 -1.32 -7.98 -17.66
C GLU A 140 -2.51 -8.30 -16.75
N CYS A 141 -2.32 -8.23 -15.43
CA CYS A 141 -3.41 -8.38 -14.46
C CYS A 141 -4.52 -7.35 -14.67
N LEU A 142 -4.16 -6.09 -14.89
CA LEU A 142 -5.12 -5.01 -15.15
C LEU A 142 -5.82 -5.19 -16.51
N ALA A 143 -5.08 -5.57 -17.54
CA ALA A 143 -5.63 -5.77 -18.88
C ALA A 143 -6.63 -6.94 -18.93
N THR A 144 -6.43 -7.95 -18.09
CA THR A 144 -7.35 -9.09 -17.99
C THR A 144 -8.71 -8.67 -17.41
N SER A 145 -8.72 -7.72 -16.47
CA SER A 145 -9.97 -7.25 -15.83
C SER A 145 -10.64 -6.09 -16.57
N GLU A 146 -9.85 -5.14 -17.09
CA GLU A 146 -10.34 -3.85 -17.61
C GLU A 146 -10.18 -3.69 -19.12
N GLY A 147 -9.53 -4.66 -19.78
CA GLY A 147 -9.04 -4.53 -21.15
C GLY A 147 -7.83 -3.58 -21.22
N VAL A 148 -7.15 -3.59 -22.39
CA VAL A 148 -5.88 -2.85 -22.57
C VAL A 148 -6.04 -1.34 -22.31
N LEU A 149 -7.10 -0.72 -22.85
CA LEU A 149 -7.33 0.71 -22.66
C LEU A 149 -7.67 1.07 -21.22
N GLY A 150 -8.45 0.22 -20.55
CA GLY A 150 -8.73 0.33 -19.10
C GLY A 150 -7.45 0.22 -18.28
N ALA A 151 -6.63 -0.79 -18.55
CA ALA A 151 -5.33 -0.97 -17.91
C ALA A 151 -4.41 0.24 -18.03
N CYS A 152 -4.31 0.85 -19.22
CA CYS A 152 -3.54 2.07 -19.41
C CYS A 152 -4.04 3.23 -18.53
N LYS A 153 -5.37 3.42 -18.44
CA LYS A 153 -5.97 4.46 -17.60
C LYS A 153 -5.70 4.22 -16.12
N VAL A 154 -5.85 2.97 -15.65
CA VAL A 154 -5.57 2.59 -14.25
C VAL A 154 -4.10 2.76 -13.94
N ALA A 155 -3.19 2.29 -14.80
CA ALA A 155 -1.75 2.42 -14.60
C ALA A 155 -1.30 3.89 -14.49
N LEU A 156 -1.84 4.79 -15.33
CA LEU A 156 -1.56 6.22 -15.26
C LEU A 156 -2.04 6.83 -13.93
N LYS A 157 -3.25 6.48 -13.50
CA LYS A 157 -3.79 6.96 -12.20
C LYS A 157 -2.96 6.45 -11.03
N LEU A 158 -2.53 5.18 -11.07
CA LEU A 158 -1.66 4.59 -10.04
C LEU A 158 -0.31 5.29 -9.96
N HIS A 159 0.31 5.55 -11.10
CA HIS A 159 1.57 6.29 -11.16
C HIS A 159 1.43 7.66 -10.49
N ASN A 160 0.39 8.42 -10.84
CA ASN A 160 0.13 9.72 -10.24
C ASN A 160 -0.15 9.61 -8.73
N ALA A 161 -0.95 8.61 -8.29
CA ALA A 161 -1.25 8.40 -6.88
C ALA A 161 0.01 8.16 -6.04
N ILE A 162 0.88 7.26 -6.50
CA ILE A 162 2.12 6.90 -5.78
C ILE A 162 3.10 8.08 -5.77
N HIS A 163 3.19 8.83 -6.86
CA HIS A 163 4.08 10.00 -6.92
C HIS A 163 3.66 11.12 -5.96
N HIS A 164 2.39 11.23 -5.61
CA HIS A 164 1.89 12.21 -4.63
C HIS A 164 2.10 11.78 -3.16
N LEU A 165 2.51 10.55 -2.89
CA LEU A 165 2.86 10.08 -1.53
C LEU A 165 4.33 10.33 -1.17
N ASN A 166 5.19 10.44 -2.16
CA ASN A 166 6.61 10.75 -2.00
C ASN A 166 6.84 12.26 -2.04
#